data_7e366d6a073ea0768e800c18b9d09827
#
_entry.id   7e366d6a073ea0768e800c18b9d09827
#
_cell.length_a   1.000
_cell.length_b   1.000
_cell.length_c   1.000
_cell.angle_alpha   90.00
_cell.angle_beta   90.00
_cell.angle_gamma   90.00
#
_symmetry.space_group_name_H-M   'P 1'
#
loop_
_entity.id
_entity.type
_entity.pdbx_description
1 polymer ?
#
loop_
_entity_poly.entity_id
_entity_poly.type
_entity_poly.pdbx_seq_one_letter_code
_entity_poly.pdbx_strand_id
1 'polypeptide(L)'
;MGVVLDSRDMVNFLAQEDIKYVKNYDNYVDGEFVQYSGQLWDYKEITAAINTLLYGKWIVAGEKVAQFQIKFSKRFNVNHSHMVNSGSSANLVLITAMKKKFNWQPDDEVIVSPVGFPTTIAPIVQNGLKPIFIDIELDTLNFDVNLIEGKITSKTKAIFVSPVLGNPPDMDRLVDICNKHNLVLLGDNCDSLGTNWKGNLITDLYYAWTTSFYPAHHISTGEGGMVCSNDEDFINQARSISWWGRDCYCVGSNNLLECGTCGNRFDKWLDDFDGIIDHKYLFTNIGYNLKPLDLQGAIGIEQLAKFDMLESKRREYKNIIQKFIEDNIKGVRVIDASPNSDPSWFGVPIYCETQEIKEKFVAHLEKNKIQTRNYFSGNILLHPGYKHLDDAKKYTNSNLALSNVFFVGCSPLYNQKVLSYIEKVCKKWND
;
A
#
# COMPACT_ATOMS: atom_id res chain seq x y z
N MET A 1 -16.43 39.55 17.16
CA MET A 1 -15.72 39.67 15.86
C MET A 1 -14.69 38.56 15.85
N GLY A 2 -14.92 37.50 15.07
CA GLY A 2 -13.93 36.44 14.86
C GLY A 2 -12.79 37.00 14.00
N VAL A 3 -11.56 36.84 14.44
CA VAL A 3 -10.39 37.14 13.63
C VAL A 3 -10.40 36.10 12.49
N VAL A 4 -10.75 36.52 11.28
CA VAL A 4 -10.53 35.72 10.08
C VAL A 4 -9.04 35.81 9.82
N LEU A 5 -8.28 34.82 10.26
CA LEU A 5 -6.87 34.67 9.88
C LEU A 5 -6.81 34.47 8.36
N ASP A 6 -6.08 35.32 7.67
CA ASP A 6 -5.68 35.09 6.28
C ASP A 6 -4.88 33.77 6.22
N SER A 7 -4.89 33.10 5.09
CA SER A 7 -4.15 31.85 4.90
C SER A 7 -2.64 31.99 5.16
N ARG A 8 -2.05 33.16 4.92
CA ARG A 8 -0.66 33.48 5.22
C ARG A 8 -0.40 33.57 6.71
N ASP A 9 -1.31 34.18 7.46
CA ASP A 9 -1.23 34.30 8.91
C ASP A 9 -1.36 32.92 9.55
N MET A 10 -2.23 32.06 9.03
CA MET A 10 -2.37 30.68 9.48
C MET A 10 -1.13 29.84 9.17
N VAL A 11 -0.53 29.98 7.98
CA VAL A 11 0.75 29.32 7.63
C VAL A 11 1.87 29.76 8.56
N ASN A 12 1.97 31.09 8.81
CA ASN A 12 2.97 31.63 9.73
C ASN A 12 2.74 31.15 11.18
N PHE A 13 1.49 31.12 11.62
CA PHE A 13 1.12 30.59 12.94
C PHE A 13 1.49 29.11 13.06
N LEU A 14 1.11 28.28 12.08
CA LEU A 14 1.39 26.85 12.06
C LEU A 14 2.91 26.55 11.94
N ALA A 15 3.67 27.42 11.28
CA ALA A 15 5.13 27.28 11.17
C ALA A 15 5.87 27.70 12.45
N GLN A 16 5.28 28.57 13.28
CA GLN A 16 5.84 29.05 14.54
C GLN A 16 5.45 28.16 15.73
N GLU A 17 4.25 27.55 15.68
CA GLU A 17 3.82 26.62 16.69
C GLU A 17 4.48 25.26 16.44
N ASP A 18 5.14 24.71 17.45
CA ASP A 18 5.46 23.28 17.53
C ASP A 18 4.14 22.53 17.45
N ILE A 19 3.77 22.10 16.22
CA ILE A 19 2.50 21.40 16.00
C ILE A 19 2.58 20.06 16.73
N LYS A 20 2.17 20.07 18.00
CA LYS A 20 2.15 18.92 18.92
C LYS A 20 1.29 17.75 18.44
N TYR A 21 0.57 17.91 17.32
CA TYR A 21 -0.28 16.87 16.72
C TYR A 21 0.48 15.86 15.87
N VAL A 22 1.64 16.22 15.32
CA VAL A 22 2.56 15.24 14.79
C VAL A 22 3.36 14.75 15.97
N LYS A 23 3.17 13.51 16.35
CA LYS A 23 3.97 12.87 17.39
C LYS A 23 5.41 12.76 16.87
N ASN A 24 6.14 13.88 16.92
CA ASN A 24 7.57 13.81 16.74
C ASN A 24 8.18 13.35 18.07
N TYR A 25 9.26 12.62 17.99
CA TYR A 25 9.98 12.14 19.16
C TYR A 25 11.07 13.13 19.65
N ASP A 26 10.98 14.43 19.28
CA ASP A 26 12.01 15.42 19.61
C ASP A 26 12.25 15.53 21.13
N ASN A 27 11.16 15.43 21.90
CA ASN A 27 11.20 15.46 23.37
C ASN A 27 11.02 14.07 24.00
N TYR A 28 11.34 13.00 23.24
CA TYR A 28 11.19 11.63 23.72
C TYR A 28 12.00 11.39 25.00
N VAL A 29 11.36 10.74 25.96
CA VAL A 29 11.95 10.27 27.22
C VAL A 29 11.86 8.74 27.28
N ASP A 30 12.91 8.10 27.77
CA ASP A 30 12.98 6.64 27.93
C ASP A 30 11.75 6.11 28.68
N GLY A 31 11.09 5.11 28.09
CA GLY A 31 9.88 4.51 28.62
C GLY A 31 8.58 5.15 28.17
N GLU A 32 8.60 6.16 27.31
CA GLU A 32 7.43 6.58 26.55
C GLU A 32 7.10 5.59 25.42
N PHE A 33 5.88 5.66 24.92
CA PHE A 33 5.38 4.72 23.93
C PHE A 33 6.02 4.96 22.53
N VAL A 34 6.71 3.94 22.00
CA VAL A 34 7.29 3.92 20.67
C VAL A 34 6.32 3.23 19.73
N GLN A 35 5.67 3.99 18.85
CA GLN A 35 4.76 3.46 17.84
C GLN A 35 5.55 2.75 16.73
N TYR A 36 4.99 1.65 16.17
CA TYR A 36 5.64 0.95 15.05
C TYR A 36 5.67 1.79 13.78
N SER A 37 4.70 2.68 13.56
CA SER A 37 4.64 3.58 12.42
C SER A 37 3.67 4.75 12.67
N GLY A 38 3.59 5.67 11.73
CA GLY A 38 2.70 6.82 11.73
C GLY A 38 3.10 7.81 10.65
N GLN A 39 2.21 8.74 10.35
CA GLN A 39 2.46 9.78 9.37
C GLN A 39 3.51 10.78 9.85
N LEU A 40 4.50 11.08 9.03
CA LEU A 40 5.42 12.19 9.25
C LEU A 40 4.93 13.42 8.50
N TRP A 41 4.06 14.19 9.14
CA TRP A 41 3.54 15.46 8.63
C TRP A 41 4.23 16.64 9.33
N ASP A 42 4.34 17.75 8.63
CA ASP A 42 4.66 19.04 9.20
C ASP A 42 3.58 20.07 8.83
N TYR A 43 3.88 21.36 9.00
CA TYR A 43 2.92 22.42 8.67
C TYR A 43 2.48 22.43 7.20
N LYS A 44 3.26 21.84 6.27
CA LYS A 44 2.95 21.86 4.83
C LYS A 44 1.72 21.02 4.50
N GLU A 45 1.64 19.78 5.01
CA GLU A 45 0.46 18.91 4.83
C GLU A 45 -0.79 19.54 5.43
N ILE A 46 -0.65 20.10 6.65
CA ILE A 46 -1.78 20.75 7.35
C ILE A 46 -2.25 21.98 6.58
N THR A 47 -1.30 22.83 6.15
CA THR A 47 -1.61 24.01 5.33
C THR A 47 -2.27 23.65 4.02
N ALA A 48 -1.76 22.61 3.32
CA ALA A 48 -2.34 22.14 2.06
C ALA A 48 -3.78 21.66 2.25
N ALA A 49 -4.07 20.93 3.32
CA ALA A 49 -5.42 20.48 3.65
C ALA A 49 -6.35 21.66 3.96
N ILE A 50 -5.93 22.59 4.81
CA ILE A 50 -6.71 23.78 5.17
C ILE A 50 -7.00 24.65 3.94
N ASN A 51 -6.00 24.93 3.12
CA ASN A 51 -6.19 25.70 1.89
C ASN A 51 -7.17 25.02 0.93
N THR A 52 -7.16 23.68 0.86
CA THR A 52 -8.12 22.94 0.03
C THR A 52 -9.54 23.07 0.57
N LEU A 53 -9.73 23.07 1.88
CA LEU A 53 -11.05 23.26 2.51
C LEU A 53 -11.57 24.70 2.36
N LEU A 54 -10.69 25.71 2.41
CA LEU A 54 -11.09 27.13 2.34
C LEU A 54 -11.29 27.59 0.90
N TYR A 55 -10.48 27.15 -0.05
CA TYR A 55 -10.43 27.70 -1.40
C TYR A 55 -10.70 26.67 -2.50
N GLY A 56 -10.84 25.38 -2.15
CA GLY A 56 -11.13 24.34 -3.11
C GLY A 56 -12.53 24.50 -3.73
N LYS A 57 -12.63 24.44 -5.04
CA LYS A 57 -13.91 24.50 -5.75
C LYS A 57 -14.74 23.25 -5.60
N TRP A 58 -14.07 22.10 -5.37
CA TRP A 58 -14.72 20.79 -5.30
C TRP A 58 -13.95 19.88 -4.34
N ILE A 59 -14.60 19.43 -3.28
CA ILE A 59 -13.95 18.72 -2.18
C ILE A 59 -13.66 17.25 -2.49
N VAL A 60 -14.33 16.65 -3.48
CA VAL A 60 -14.22 15.22 -3.83
C VAL A 60 -13.54 15.07 -5.17
N ALA A 61 -12.39 14.40 -5.20
CA ALA A 61 -11.60 14.10 -6.40
C ALA A 61 -11.48 15.30 -7.36
N GLY A 62 -11.04 16.41 -6.82
CA GLY A 62 -10.92 17.67 -7.53
C GLY A 62 -9.55 17.88 -8.17
N GLU A 63 -9.13 19.15 -8.18
CA GLU A 63 -7.87 19.58 -8.78
C GLU A 63 -6.63 19.01 -8.10
N LYS A 64 -6.65 18.91 -6.76
CA LYS A 64 -5.50 18.43 -5.99
C LYS A 64 -5.26 16.93 -6.19
N VAL A 65 -6.33 16.14 -6.26
CA VAL A 65 -6.25 14.74 -6.63
C VAL A 65 -5.65 14.58 -8.03
N ALA A 66 -6.11 15.36 -9.02
CA ALA A 66 -5.57 15.31 -10.38
C ALA A 66 -4.07 15.67 -10.42
N GLN A 67 -3.67 16.74 -9.73
CA GLN A 67 -2.27 17.16 -9.61
C GLN A 67 -1.42 16.09 -8.92
N PHE A 68 -1.92 15.47 -7.85
CA PHE A 68 -1.22 14.40 -7.15
C PHE A 68 -1.01 13.19 -8.05
N GLN A 69 -2.02 12.73 -8.78
CA GLN A 69 -1.93 11.64 -9.75
C GLN A 69 -0.81 11.90 -10.79
N ILE A 70 -0.78 13.09 -11.40
CA ILE A 70 0.25 13.45 -12.39
C ILE A 70 1.66 13.40 -11.78
N LYS A 71 1.84 14.00 -10.58
CA LYS A 71 3.14 14.01 -9.91
C LYS A 71 3.56 12.61 -9.47
N PHE A 72 2.60 11.80 -9.00
CA PHE A 72 2.81 10.42 -8.59
C PHE A 72 3.26 9.56 -9.77
N SER A 73 2.54 9.63 -10.90
CA SER A 73 2.90 8.94 -12.14
C SER A 73 4.33 9.27 -12.57
N LYS A 74 4.69 10.57 -12.56
CA LYS A 74 6.03 11.01 -12.92
C LYS A 74 7.11 10.47 -11.96
N ARG A 75 6.84 10.47 -10.64
CA ARG A 75 7.81 9.99 -9.63
C ARG A 75 8.08 8.50 -9.72
N PHE A 76 7.04 7.70 -10.03
CA PHE A 76 7.12 6.24 -10.06
C PHE A 76 7.15 5.66 -11.48
N ASN A 77 7.54 6.45 -12.47
CA ASN A 77 7.76 6.03 -13.87
C ASN A 77 6.60 5.19 -14.45
N VAL A 78 5.37 5.63 -14.21
CA VAL A 78 4.17 5.00 -14.75
C VAL A 78 3.35 6.02 -15.53
N ASN A 79 2.77 5.60 -16.67
CA ASN A 79 2.04 6.53 -17.55
C ASN A 79 0.74 7.03 -16.91
N HIS A 80 0.03 6.16 -16.19
CA HIS A 80 -1.29 6.46 -15.65
C HIS A 80 -1.42 6.00 -14.21
N SER A 81 -2.02 6.86 -13.39
CA SER A 81 -2.41 6.54 -12.03
C SER A 81 -3.80 7.07 -11.73
N HIS A 82 -4.55 6.35 -10.91
CA HIS A 82 -5.89 6.70 -10.49
C HIS A 82 -6.04 6.55 -8.98
N MET A 83 -6.31 7.66 -8.28
CA MET A 83 -6.45 7.67 -6.84
C MET A 83 -7.84 7.20 -6.40
N VAL A 84 -7.86 6.39 -5.36
CA VAL A 84 -9.06 5.90 -4.66
C VAL A 84 -8.93 6.16 -3.15
N ASN A 85 -10.00 5.87 -2.40
CA ASN A 85 -10.10 6.23 -0.98
C ASN A 85 -9.30 5.34 0.00
N SER A 86 -8.72 4.22 -0.47
CA SER A 86 -7.82 3.36 0.34
C SER A 86 -7.03 2.40 -0.53
N GLY A 87 -5.93 1.81 0.01
CA GLY A 87 -5.21 0.73 -0.65
C GLY A 87 -6.07 -0.52 -0.86
N SER A 88 -6.95 -0.83 0.09
CA SER A 88 -7.92 -1.93 -0.04
C SER A 88 -8.87 -1.73 -1.22
N SER A 89 -9.35 -0.51 -1.39
CA SER A 89 -10.17 -0.13 -2.55
C SER A 89 -9.36 -0.17 -3.86
N ALA A 90 -8.08 0.17 -3.81
CA ALA A 90 -7.20 0.06 -4.97
C ALA A 90 -7.07 -1.39 -5.45
N ASN A 91 -6.85 -2.33 -4.52
CA ASN A 91 -6.83 -3.77 -4.83
C ASN A 91 -8.15 -4.27 -5.40
N LEU A 92 -9.28 -3.85 -4.82
CA LEU A 92 -10.61 -4.21 -5.32
C LEU A 92 -10.84 -3.71 -6.74
N VAL A 93 -10.51 -2.45 -6.99
CA VAL A 93 -10.64 -1.83 -8.32
C VAL A 93 -9.71 -2.50 -9.32
N LEU A 94 -8.45 -2.78 -8.94
CA LEU A 94 -7.48 -3.45 -9.81
C LEU A 94 -8.03 -4.81 -10.29
N ILE A 95 -8.42 -5.69 -9.39
CA ILE A 95 -8.93 -7.03 -9.75
C ILE A 95 -10.23 -6.94 -10.56
N THR A 96 -11.15 -6.04 -10.18
CA THR A 96 -12.41 -5.85 -10.93
C THR A 96 -12.16 -5.35 -12.35
N ALA A 97 -11.24 -4.38 -12.53
CA ALA A 97 -10.88 -3.86 -13.84
C ALA A 97 -10.13 -4.90 -14.69
N MET A 98 -9.23 -5.69 -14.09
CA MET A 98 -8.54 -6.80 -14.77
C MET A 98 -9.53 -7.83 -15.30
N LYS A 99 -10.48 -8.27 -14.45
CA LYS A 99 -11.52 -9.21 -14.84
C LYS A 99 -12.32 -8.69 -16.03
N LYS A 100 -12.70 -7.41 -16.00
CA LYS A 100 -13.46 -6.76 -17.09
C LYS A 100 -12.64 -6.70 -18.38
N LYS A 101 -11.42 -6.15 -18.30
CA LYS A 101 -10.56 -5.92 -19.47
C LYS A 101 -10.18 -7.20 -20.20
N PHE A 102 -9.82 -8.23 -19.45
CA PHE A 102 -9.39 -9.52 -20.03
C PHE A 102 -10.50 -10.57 -20.10
N ASN A 103 -11.75 -10.16 -19.81
CA ASN A 103 -12.92 -11.03 -19.83
C ASN A 103 -12.71 -12.33 -19.03
N TRP A 104 -12.11 -12.23 -17.84
CA TRP A 104 -11.91 -13.39 -16.97
C TRP A 104 -13.27 -13.92 -16.50
N GLN A 105 -13.38 -15.22 -16.49
CA GLN A 105 -14.61 -15.92 -16.17
C GLN A 105 -14.70 -16.27 -14.67
N PRO A 106 -15.87 -16.57 -14.14
CA PRO A 106 -15.98 -17.16 -12.81
C PRO A 106 -15.07 -18.39 -12.68
N ASP A 107 -14.43 -18.53 -11.50
CA ASP A 107 -13.47 -19.59 -11.18
C ASP A 107 -12.15 -19.54 -11.98
N ASP A 108 -11.89 -18.51 -12.77
CA ASP A 108 -10.53 -18.27 -13.26
C ASP A 108 -9.61 -17.98 -12.05
N GLU A 109 -8.36 -18.41 -12.15
CA GLU A 109 -7.45 -18.53 -11.03
C GLU A 109 -6.45 -17.38 -10.97
N VAL A 110 -6.22 -16.86 -9.76
CA VAL A 110 -5.18 -15.88 -9.47
C VAL A 110 -4.26 -16.43 -8.38
N ILE A 111 -2.98 -16.54 -8.66
CA ILE A 111 -1.95 -17.02 -7.73
C ILE A 111 -1.63 -15.92 -6.72
N VAL A 112 -1.67 -16.26 -5.42
CA VAL A 112 -1.40 -15.37 -4.28
C VAL A 112 -0.68 -16.10 -3.15
N SER A 113 -0.10 -15.35 -2.19
CA SER A 113 0.38 -15.89 -0.92
C SER A 113 -0.76 -16.00 0.11
N PRO A 114 -0.77 -17.02 0.97
CA PRO A 114 -1.64 -17.01 2.14
C PRO A 114 -1.12 -16.09 3.26
N VAL A 115 0.11 -15.59 3.13
CA VAL A 115 0.73 -14.65 4.08
C VAL A 115 0.62 -13.23 3.51
N GLY A 116 0.10 -12.31 4.31
CA GLY A 116 -0.06 -10.91 3.92
C GLY A 116 -1.32 -10.29 4.50
N PHE A 117 -1.75 -9.22 3.87
CA PHE A 117 -2.95 -8.50 4.29
C PHE A 117 -4.21 -9.05 3.58
N PRO A 118 -5.35 -9.12 4.25
CA PRO A 118 -6.57 -9.73 3.68
C PRO A 118 -7.02 -9.15 2.35
N THR A 119 -6.78 -7.86 2.12
CA THR A 119 -7.29 -7.15 0.94
C THR A 119 -6.48 -7.37 -0.33
N THR A 120 -5.39 -8.14 -0.29
CA THR A 120 -4.78 -8.73 -1.48
C THR A 120 -5.62 -9.91 -2.00
N ILE A 121 -6.25 -10.69 -1.10
CA ILE A 121 -6.97 -11.91 -1.43
C ILE A 121 -8.48 -11.66 -1.62
N ALA A 122 -9.08 -10.86 -0.73
CA ALA A 122 -10.52 -10.62 -0.72
C ALA A 122 -11.10 -10.19 -2.08
N PRO A 123 -10.47 -9.28 -2.87
CA PRO A 123 -10.96 -8.87 -4.17
C PRO A 123 -11.08 -10.01 -5.19
N ILE A 124 -10.20 -11.01 -5.10
CA ILE A 124 -10.23 -12.20 -5.99
C ILE A 124 -11.55 -12.95 -5.74
N VAL A 125 -11.85 -13.26 -4.48
CA VAL A 125 -13.08 -13.97 -4.07
C VAL A 125 -14.32 -13.13 -4.36
N GLN A 126 -14.31 -11.84 -4.04
CA GLN A 126 -15.42 -10.91 -4.27
C GLN A 126 -15.77 -10.76 -5.75
N ASN A 127 -14.83 -10.97 -6.65
CA ASN A 127 -15.06 -10.98 -8.10
C ASN A 127 -15.41 -12.36 -8.67
N GLY A 128 -15.63 -13.36 -7.81
CA GLY A 128 -15.95 -14.73 -8.24
C GLY A 128 -14.79 -15.45 -8.91
N LEU A 129 -13.54 -14.98 -8.67
CA LEU A 129 -12.31 -15.63 -9.08
C LEU A 129 -11.82 -16.55 -7.95
N LYS A 130 -10.92 -17.45 -8.27
CA LYS A 130 -10.40 -18.43 -7.33
C LYS A 130 -8.94 -18.09 -6.95
N PRO A 131 -8.62 -17.82 -5.68
CA PRO A 131 -7.25 -17.68 -5.23
C PRO A 131 -6.56 -19.06 -5.23
N ILE A 132 -5.36 -19.14 -5.80
CA ILE A 132 -4.49 -20.30 -5.74
C ILE A 132 -3.31 -19.94 -4.86
N PHE A 133 -3.20 -20.61 -3.74
CA PHE A 133 -2.20 -20.26 -2.73
C PHE A 133 -0.87 -20.97 -2.96
N ILE A 134 0.21 -20.21 -2.77
CA ILE A 134 1.60 -20.68 -2.79
C ILE A 134 2.20 -20.46 -1.41
N ASP A 135 2.80 -21.50 -0.81
CA ASP A 135 3.50 -21.35 0.46
C ASP A 135 4.70 -20.41 0.32
N ILE A 136 5.22 -19.94 1.43
CA ILE A 136 6.37 -19.04 1.47
C ILE A 136 7.67 -19.80 1.77
N GLU A 137 8.79 -19.21 1.44
CA GLU A 137 10.11 -19.56 1.96
C GLU A 137 10.38 -18.75 3.24
N LEU A 138 11.07 -19.37 4.21
CA LEU A 138 11.29 -18.72 5.52
C LEU A 138 12.44 -17.72 5.52
N ASP A 139 13.31 -17.76 4.51
CA ASP A 139 14.48 -16.89 4.47
C ASP A 139 14.12 -15.45 4.04
N THR A 140 13.16 -15.32 3.16
CA THR A 140 12.69 -14.01 2.66
C THR A 140 11.27 -13.68 3.10
N LEU A 141 10.51 -14.66 3.60
CA LEU A 141 9.08 -14.64 3.92
C LEU A 141 8.18 -14.34 2.71
N ASN A 142 8.71 -14.54 1.50
CA ASN A 142 7.99 -14.36 0.25
C ASN A 142 7.49 -15.70 -0.33
N PHE A 143 6.72 -15.64 -1.41
CA PHE A 143 6.38 -16.82 -2.19
C PHE A 143 7.60 -17.72 -2.42
N ASP A 144 7.45 -19.00 -2.24
CA ASP A 144 8.38 -19.95 -2.87
C ASP A 144 8.07 -20.01 -4.38
N VAL A 145 8.82 -19.24 -5.15
CA VAL A 145 8.61 -19.13 -6.60
C VAL A 145 8.77 -20.47 -7.33
N ASN A 146 9.49 -21.45 -6.72
CA ASN A 146 9.67 -22.77 -7.28
C ASN A 146 8.39 -23.62 -7.25
N LEU A 147 7.43 -23.29 -6.40
CA LEU A 147 6.15 -23.98 -6.28
C LEU A 147 5.10 -23.48 -7.27
N ILE A 148 5.32 -22.34 -7.91
CA ILE A 148 4.31 -21.65 -8.72
C ILE A 148 3.93 -22.48 -9.95
N GLU A 149 4.91 -22.93 -10.75
CA GLU A 149 4.65 -23.63 -12.02
C GLU A 149 3.81 -24.90 -11.82
N GLY A 150 4.01 -25.60 -10.70
CA GLY A 150 3.23 -26.80 -10.36
C GLY A 150 1.75 -26.54 -10.01
N LYS A 151 1.36 -25.26 -9.86
CA LYS A 151 -0.02 -24.87 -9.57
C LYS A 151 -0.73 -24.22 -10.74
N ILE A 152 -0.03 -23.95 -11.85
CA ILE A 152 -0.60 -23.32 -13.03
C ILE A 152 -1.52 -24.30 -13.74
N THR A 153 -2.72 -23.85 -14.10
CA THR A 153 -3.72 -24.55 -14.89
C THR A 153 -4.14 -23.71 -16.12
N SER A 154 -4.97 -24.24 -16.98
CA SER A 154 -5.57 -23.46 -18.10
C SER A 154 -6.46 -22.31 -17.64
N LYS A 155 -6.90 -22.32 -16.35
CA LYS A 155 -7.70 -21.26 -15.74
C LYS A 155 -6.86 -20.19 -15.07
N THR A 156 -5.58 -20.40 -14.87
CA THR A 156 -4.70 -19.40 -14.24
C THR A 156 -4.52 -18.21 -15.18
N LYS A 157 -4.75 -17.00 -14.64
CA LYS A 157 -4.73 -15.73 -15.39
C LYS A 157 -3.65 -14.78 -14.94
N ALA A 158 -3.35 -14.78 -13.64
CA ALA A 158 -2.44 -13.82 -13.07
C ALA A 158 -1.70 -14.36 -11.84
N ILE A 159 -0.57 -13.72 -11.55
CA ILE A 159 0.11 -13.78 -10.24
C ILE A 159 -0.05 -12.41 -9.62
N PHE A 160 -0.64 -12.34 -8.41
CA PHE A 160 -0.81 -11.09 -7.66
C PHE A 160 0.14 -11.09 -6.46
N VAL A 161 1.25 -10.39 -6.63
CA VAL A 161 2.36 -10.32 -5.67
C VAL A 161 2.11 -9.23 -4.65
N SER A 162 2.31 -9.54 -3.37
CA SER A 162 2.40 -8.54 -2.31
C SER A 162 3.74 -8.70 -1.59
N PRO A 163 4.75 -7.84 -1.86
CA PRO A 163 6.04 -7.86 -1.17
C PRO A 163 5.85 -7.41 0.27
N VAL A 164 5.58 -8.37 1.17
CA VAL A 164 5.23 -8.10 2.56
C VAL A 164 6.36 -7.38 3.29
N LEU A 165 6.03 -6.30 4.00
CA LEU A 165 6.97 -5.38 4.65
C LEU A 165 8.02 -4.76 3.71
N GLY A 166 7.82 -4.82 2.40
CA GLY A 166 8.67 -4.19 1.41
C GLY A 166 9.69 -5.12 0.72
N ASN A 167 9.91 -6.34 1.24
CA ASN A 167 10.89 -7.27 0.69
C ASN A 167 10.29 -8.05 -0.49
N PRO A 168 10.84 -7.95 -1.74
CA PRO A 168 10.25 -8.63 -2.89
C PRO A 168 10.71 -10.10 -2.99
N PRO A 169 9.92 -10.98 -3.62
CA PRO A 169 10.38 -12.29 -4.08
C PRO A 169 11.37 -12.18 -5.23
N ASP A 170 11.84 -13.32 -5.77
CA ASP A 170 12.62 -13.32 -7.01
C ASP A 170 11.78 -12.83 -8.20
N MET A 171 11.95 -11.54 -8.52
CA MET A 171 11.15 -10.88 -9.56
C MET A 171 11.49 -11.37 -10.97
N ASP A 172 12.76 -11.75 -11.23
CA ASP A 172 13.13 -12.28 -12.54
C ASP A 172 12.41 -13.60 -12.82
N ARG A 173 12.41 -14.52 -11.85
CA ARG A 173 11.69 -15.80 -11.94
C ARG A 173 10.20 -15.61 -12.13
N LEU A 174 9.59 -14.62 -11.44
CA LEU A 174 8.17 -14.32 -11.63
C LEU A 174 7.86 -13.81 -13.03
N VAL A 175 8.69 -12.92 -13.56
CA VAL A 175 8.56 -12.42 -14.94
C VAL A 175 8.71 -13.56 -15.93
N ASP A 176 9.70 -14.43 -15.77
CA ASP A 176 9.93 -15.59 -16.64
C ASP A 176 8.74 -16.56 -16.63
N ILE A 177 8.19 -16.86 -15.44
CA ILE A 177 7.00 -17.71 -15.30
C ILE A 177 5.80 -17.06 -15.99
N CYS A 178 5.55 -15.76 -15.77
CA CYS A 178 4.46 -15.05 -16.41
C CYS A 178 4.57 -15.08 -17.94
N ASN A 179 5.75 -14.82 -18.49
CA ASN A 179 6.00 -14.85 -19.92
C ASN A 179 5.80 -16.25 -20.52
N LYS A 180 6.35 -17.28 -19.85
CA LYS A 180 6.25 -18.68 -20.30
C LYS A 180 4.81 -19.19 -20.34
N HIS A 181 4.00 -18.79 -19.38
CA HIS A 181 2.63 -19.28 -19.21
C HIS A 181 1.55 -18.27 -19.65
N ASN A 182 1.95 -17.15 -20.25
CA ASN A 182 1.05 -16.05 -20.66
C ASN A 182 0.14 -15.57 -19.53
N LEU A 183 0.73 -15.34 -18.34
CA LEU A 183 0.06 -14.82 -17.16
C LEU A 183 0.33 -13.33 -17.01
N VAL A 184 -0.58 -12.63 -16.33
CA VAL A 184 -0.38 -11.22 -15.98
C VAL A 184 0.26 -11.10 -14.60
N LEU A 185 1.36 -10.34 -14.51
CA LEU A 185 1.99 -10.03 -13.24
C LEU A 185 1.39 -8.75 -12.65
N LEU A 186 0.77 -8.85 -11.47
CA LEU A 186 0.14 -7.77 -10.73
C LEU A 186 0.85 -7.53 -9.40
N GLY A 187 0.91 -6.26 -8.94
CA GLY A 187 1.58 -5.90 -7.70
C GLY A 187 0.67 -5.19 -6.70
N ASP A 188 0.59 -5.73 -5.47
CA ASP A 188 0.11 -5.00 -4.29
C ASP A 188 1.33 -4.39 -3.59
N ASN A 189 1.66 -3.14 -3.93
CA ASN A 189 2.80 -2.42 -3.37
C ASN A 189 2.41 -1.51 -2.19
N CYS A 190 1.41 -1.86 -1.43
CA CYS A 190 1.06 -1.10 -0.24
C CYS A 190 2.26 -1.02 0.73
N ASP A 191 2.98 -2.12 0.90
CA ASP A 191 4.13 -2.21 1.80
C ASP A 191 5.49 -1.98 1.12
N SER A 192 5.53 -1.81 -0.21
CA SER A 192 6.77 -1.87 -0.98
C SER A 192 6.97 -0.71 -1.96
N LEU A 193 6.24 0.40 -1.75
CA LEU A 193 6.39 1.59 -2.60
C LEU A 193 7.84 2.10 -2.55
N GLY A 194 8.53 2.14 -3.71
CA GLY A 194 9.92 2.54 -3.82
C GLY A 194 10.94 1.40 -3.69
N THR A 195 10.51 0.15 -3.50
CA THR A 195 11.41 -1.01 -3.54
C THR A 195 12.02 -1.16 -4.93
N ASN A 196 13.34 -1.40 -4.95
CA ASN A 196 14.10 -1.63 -6.17
C ASN A 196 14.45 -3.12 -6.35
N TRP A 197 14.54 -3.52 -7.62
CA TRP A 197 15.08 -4.78 -8.09
C TRP A 197 16.12 -4.50 -9.15
N LYS A 198 17.38 -4.93 -8.93
CA LYS A 198 18.51 -4.65 -9.82
C LYS A 198 18.65 -3.16 -10.21
N GLY A 199 18.35 -2.26 -9.26
CA GLY A 199 18.46 -0.82 -9.42
C GLY A 199 17.27 -0.12 -10.08
N ASN A 200 16.24 -0.86 -10.51
CA ASN A 200 15.00 -0.30 -11.06
C ASN A 200 13.84 -0.52 -10.08
N LEU A 201 12.78 0.26 -10.19
CA LEU A 201 11.58 0.06 -9.37
C LEU A 201 10.95 -1.31 -9.70
N ILE A 202 10.55 -2.08 -8.67
CA ILE A 202 9.83 -3.33 -8.90
C ILE A 202 8.50 -3.11 -9.63
N THR A 203 7.94 -1.90 -9.51
CA THR A 203 6.71 -1.49 -10.18
C THR A 203 6.81 -1.45 -11.71
N ASP A 204 8.02 -1.33 -12.25
CA ASP A 204 8.26 -1.38 -13.70
C ASP A 204 8.03 -2.80 -14.30
N LEU A 205 8.01 -3.83 -13.44
CA LEU A 205 7.82 -5.21 -13.83
C LEU A 205 6.33 -5.64 -13.86
N TYR A 206 5.44 -4.87 -13.27
CA TYR A 206 4.02 -5.18 -13.19
C TYR A 206 3.24 -4.61 -14.37
N TYR A 207 2.26 -5.36 -14.85
CA TYR A 207 1.26 -4.82 -15.77
C TYR A 207 0.40 -3.73 -15.12
N ALA A 208 -0.03 -3.97 -13.89
CA ALA A 208 -0.74 -3.01 -13.06
C ALA A 208 -0.40 -3.25 -11.58
N TRP A 209 -0.43 -2.20 -10.78
CA TRP A 209 -0.10 -2.28 -9.37
C TRP A 209 -0.88 -1.26 -8.54
N THR A 210 -0.90 -1.48 -7.24
CA THR A 210 -1.58 -0.64 -6.26
C THR A 210 -0.63 -0.19 -5.17
N THR A 211 -1.03 0.87 -4.45
CA THR A 211 -0.38 1.27 -3.19
C THR A 211 -1.39 1.93 -2.25
N SER A 212 -1.02 2.04 -0.98
CA SER A 212 -1.84 2.64 0.07
C SER A 212 -1.18 3.88 0.65
N PHE A 213 -2.01 4.83 1.07
CA PHE A 213 -1.61 6.06 1.76
C PHE A 213 -2.16 6.12 3.20
N TYR A 214 -2.45 4.95 3.80
CA TYR A 214 -2.76 4.83 5.22
C TYR A 214 -1.55 5.28 6.07
N PRO A 215 -1.73 5.78 7.30
CA PRO A 215 -0.67 6.41 8.10
C PRO A 215 0.60 5.58 8.31
N ALA A 216 0.51 4.26 8.28
CA ALA A 216 1.67 3.39 8.47
C ALA A 216 2.55 3.21 7.24
N HIS A 217 2.04 3.51 6.04
CA HIS A 217 2.76 3.31 4.78
C HIS A 217 3.82 4.38 4.49
N HIS A 218 4.44 4.31 3.32
CA HIS A 218 5.61 5.10 2.93
C HIS A 218 5.33 6.59 2.83
N ILE A 219 4.14 6.94 2.30
CA ILE A 219 3.55 8.28 2.35
C ILE A 219 2.12 8.16 2.86
N SER A 220 1.59 9.21 3.48
CA SER A 220 0.25 9.15 4.07
C SER A 220 -0.59 10.35 3.71
N THR A 221 -1.84 10.09 3.32
CA THR A 221 -2.88 11.10 3.14
C THR A 221 -4.00 11.00 4.18
N GLY A 222 -3.73 10.27 5.30
CA GLY A 222 -4.71 9.88 6.32
C GLY A 222 -5.43 8.59 5.92
N GLU A 223 -6.05 8.56 4.79
CA GLU A 223 -6.55 7.42 4.03
C GLU A 223 -6.33 7.72 2.54
N GLY A 224 -6.21 6.69 1.72
CA GLY A 224 -6.03 6.81 0.27
C GLY A 224 -5.35 5.59 -0.33
N GLY A 225 -5.43 5.48 -1.64
CA GLY A 225 -4.73 4.46 -2.42
C GLY A 225 -4.60 4.88 -3.87
N MET A 226 -3.76 4.17 -4.62
CA MET A 226 -3.53 4.45 -6.03
C MET A 226 -3.56 3.13 -6.82
N VAL A 227 -4.19 3.15 -7.98
CA VAL A 227 -4.11 2.12 -9.02
C VAL A 227 -3.27 2.65 -10.16
N CYS A 228 -2.27 1.91 -10.60
CA CYS A 228 -1.28 2.35 -11.58
C CYS A 228 -1.10 1.34 -12.70
N SER A 229 -0.92 1.81 -13.92
CA SER A 229 -0.57 1.01 -15.09
C SER A 229 -0.07 1.89 -16.23
N ASN A 230 0.66 1.29 -17.17
CA ASN A 230 0.99 1.94 -18.43
C ASN A 230 -0.11 1.78 -19.49
N ASP A 231 -1.15 1.00 -19.20
CA ASP A 231 -2.30 0.77 -20.06
C ASP A 231 -3.44 1.75 -19.76
N GLU A 232 -3.71 2.66 -20.68
CA GLU A 232 -4.72 3.69 -20.52
C GLU A 232 -6.14 3.11 -20.44
N ASP A 233 -6.45 2.10 -21.25
CA ASP A 233 -7.78 1.48 -21.24
C ASP A 233 -8.06 0.80 -19.89
N PHE A 234 -7.04 0.12 -19.34
CA PHE A 234 -7.15 -0.45 -17.99
C PHE A 234 -7.45 0.63 -16.94
N ILE A 235 -6.72 1.74 -16.95
CA ILE A 235 -6.94 2.85 -16.00
C ILE A 235 -8.31 3.51 -16.21
N ASN A 236 -8.80 3.61 -17.43
CA ASN A 236 -10.14 4.11 -17.71
C ASN A 236 -11.21 3.15 -17.14
N GLN A 237 -11.03 1.83 -17.26
CA GLN A 237 -11.90 0.85 -16.59
C GLN A 237 -11.84 0.99 -15.07
N ALA A 238 -10.64 1.12 -14.48
CA ALA A 238 -10.47 1.31 -13.05
C ALA A 238 -11.18 2.59 -12.55
N ARG A 239 -11.07 3.69 -13.31
CA ARG A 239 -11.76 4.95 -13.04
C ARG A 239 -13.26 4.79 -13.07
N SER A 240 -13.79 4.18 -14.14
CA SER A 240 -15.22 3.90 -14.28
C SER A 240 -15.74 3.11 -13.08
N ILE A 241 -15.11 1.99 -12.76
CA ILE A 241 -15.48 1.08 -11.66
C ILE A 241 -15.48 1.77 -10.30
N SER A 242 -14.49 2.59 -10.02
CA SER A 242 -14.40 3.33 -8.75
C SER A 242 -15.40 4.49 -8.65
N TRP A 243 -16.07 4.86 -9.74
CA TRP A 243 -17.01 5.98 -9.89
C TRP A 243 -18.37 5.49 -10.41
N TRP A 244 -18.99 4.56 -9.73
CA TRP A 244 -20.32 3.98 -10.00
C TRP A 244 -20.45 3.29 -11.37
N GLY A 245 -19.37 3.04 -12.09
CA GLY A 245 -19.41 2.45 -13.43
C GLY A 245 -19.68 3.47 -14.55
N ARG A 246 -19.48 4.76 -14.31
CA ARG A 246 -19.66 5.81 -15.32
C ARG A 246 -18.71 5.66 -16.50
N ASP A 247 -19.22 5.99 -17.70
CA ASP A 247 -18.43 6.10 -18.92
C ASP A 247 -17.69 7.44 -19.04
N CYS A 248 -17.97 8.42 -18.19
CA CYS A 248 -17.35 9.72 -18.20
C CYS A 248 -15.94 9.68 -17.61
N TYR A 249 -14.92 9.83 -18.43
CA TYR A 249 -13.50 9.88 -18.06
C TYR A 249 -12.99 11.29 -17.71
N CYS A 250 -13.80 12.30 -17.90
CA CYS A 250 -13.45 13.71 -17.65
C CYS A 250 -13.35 14.08 -16.17
N VAL A 251 -13.71 13.20 -15.28
CA VAL A 251 -13.71 13.45 -13.84
C VAL A 251 -12.28 13.71 -13.35
N GLY A 252 -12.09 14.81 -12.64
CA GLY A 252 -10.77 15.28 -12.22
C GLY A 252 -10.12 16.22 -13.25
N SER A 253 -10.11 15.89 -14.54
CA SER A 253 -9.62 16.80 -15.58
C SER A 253 -10.58 17.95 -15.88
N ASN A 254 -11.89 17.75 -15.76
CA ASN A 254 -12.86 18.84 -15.92
C ASN A 254 -12.67 20.00 -14.95
N ASN A 255 -12.14 19.72 -13.76
CA ASN A 255 -11.81 20.75 -12.79
C ASN A 255 -10.55 21.54 -13.17
N LEU A 256 -9.79 21.06 -14.15
CA LEU A 256 -8.61 21.73 -14.72
C LEU A 256 -8.95 22.47 -16.03
N LEU A 257 -10.11 22.24 -16.63
CA LEU A 257 -10.55 22.96 -17.83
C LEU A 257 -11.06 24.36 -17.47
N GLU A 258 -10.64 25.33 -18.23
CA GLU A 258 -11.01 26.74 -18.02
C GLU A 258 -12.52 26.94 -18.05
N CYS A 259 -13.23 26.26 -18.97
CA CYS A 259 -14.70 26.33 -19.12
C CYS A 259 -15.46 25.34 -18.21
N GLY A 260 -14.78 24.36 -17.59
CA GLY A 260 -15.43 23.36 -16.72
C GLY A 260 -16.35 22.36 -17.41
N THR A 261 -16.39 22.33 -18.76
CA THR A 261 -17.24 21.42 -19.55
C THR A 261 -16.46 20.77 -20.68
N CYS A 262 -16.83 19.50 -21.01
CA CYS A 262 -16.14 18.74 -22.08
C CYS A 262 -16.72 18.97 -23.50
N GLY A 263 -17.76 19.79 -23.67
CA GLY A 263 -18.41 20.01 -24.96
C GLY A 263 -19.31 18.88 -25.47
N ASN A 264 -19.03 17.62 -25.10
CA ASN A 264 -19.76 16.44 -25.59
C ASN A 264 -20.72 15.85 -24.54
N ARG A 265 -21.21 16.67 -23.62
CA ARG A 265 -21.98 16.20 -22.48
C ARG A 265 -23.37 15.67 -22.86
N PHE A 266 -23.99 16.29 -23.82
CA PHE A 266 -25.38 16.02 -24.19
C PHE A 266 -25.45 15.49 -25.63
N ASP A 267 -25.73 14.19 -25.76
CA ASP A 267 -25.89 13.53 -27.06
C ASP A 267 -26.74 12.25 -26.90
N LYS A 268 -26.93 11.52 -28.02
CA LYS A 268 -27.58 10.19 -28.05
C LYS A 268 -26.58 9.10 -27.62
N TRP A 269 -26.42 8.93 -26.33
CA TRP A 269 -25.43 7.98 -25.74
C TRP A 269 -25.99 6.55 -25.53
N LEU A 270 -27.30 6.35 -25.70
CA LEU A 270 -27.94 5.06 -25.54
C LEU A 270 -28.57 4.65 -26.87
N ASP A 271 -28.18 3.49 -27.40
CA ASP A 271 -28.63 2.97 -28.69
C ASP A 271 -30.15 2.73 -28.74
N ASP A 272 -30.72 2.26 -27.63
CA ASP A 272 -32.13 1.93 -27.49
C ASP A 272 -33.02 3.08 -26.97
N PHE A 273 -32.49 4.30 -26.90
CA PHE A 273 -33.21 5.47 -26.44
C PHE A 273 -33.07 6.63 -27.41
N ASP A 274 -34.18 7.00 -28.05
CA ASP A 274 -34.20 8.10 -29.02
C ASP A 274 -34.31 9.51 -28.40
N GLY A 275 -33.41 9.76 -27.43
CA GLY A 275 -33.33 11.03 -26.71
C GLY A 275 -31.92 11.44 -26.35
N ILE A 276 -31.73 12.72 -26.04
CA ILE A 276 -30.46 13.22 -25.54
C ILE A 276 -30.36 12.97 -24.04
N ILE A 277 -29.25 12.39 -23.58
CA ILE A 277 -28.96 12.20 -22.16
C ILE A 277 -27.66 12.90 -21.77
N ASP A 278 -27.50 13.18 -20.47
CA ASP A 278 -26.26 13.66 -19.92
C ASP A 278 -25.26 12.49 -19.78
N HIS A 279 -24.15 12.55 -20.51
CA HIS A 279 -23.07 11.52 -20.47
C HIS A 279 -22.59 11.18 -19.05
N LYS A 280 -22.74 12.11 -18.10
CA LYS A 280 -22.42 11.84 -16.69
C LYS A 280 -23.31 10.76 -16.06
N TYR A 281 -24.42 10.41 -16.70
CA TYR A 281 -25.35 9.37 -16.25
C TYR A 281 -25.38 8.15 -17.19
N LEU A 282 -24.38 8.04 -18.07
CA LEU A 282 -24.12 6.80 -18.81
C LEU A 282 -23.27 5.86 -17.93
N PHE A 283 -23.77 4.65 -17.69
CA PHE A 283 -23.09 3.66 -16.87
C PHE A 283 -22.78 2.43 -17.72
N THR A 284 -21.49 2.17 -17.98
CA THR A 284 -21.01 1.04 -18.79
C THR A 284 -20.47 -0.10 -17.94
N ASN A 285 -20.38 0.11 -16.64
CA ASN A 285 -19.95 -0.88 -15.66
C ASN A 285 -20.87 -0.88 -14.43
N ILE A 286 -20.88 -2.00 -13.70
CA ILE A 286 -21.37 -2.04 -12.32
C ILE A 286 -20.16 -1.64 -11.44
N GLY A 287 -20.27 -0.49 -10.78
CA GLY A 287 -19.14 0.09 -10.06
C GLY A 287 -19.47 0.47 -8.62
N TYR A 288 -18.45 1.00 -7.96
CA TYR A 288 -18.47 1.41 -6.56
C TYR A 288 -18.40 2.94 -6.43
N ASN A 289 -18.50 3.45 -5.21
CA ASN A 289 -18.13 4.83 -4.88
C ASN A 289 -16.89 4.82 -3.99
N LEU A 290 -15.70 4.85 -4.61
CA LEU A 290 -14.41 4.75 -3.94
C LEU A 290 -13.54 6.01 -4.16
N LYS A 291 -14.20 7.15 -4.34
CA LYS A 291 -13.53 8.42 -4.60
C LYS A 291 -12.74 8.92 -3.38
N PRO A 292 -11.54 9.48 -3.60
CA PRO A 292 -10.81 10.19 -2.57
C PRO A 292 -11.40 11.61 -2.37
N LEU A 293 -11.04 12.23 -1.26
CA LEU A 293 -11.27 13.67 -1.04
C LEU A 293 -10.12 14.49 -1.64
N ASP A 294 -10.41 15.71 -2.08
CA ASP A 294 -9.39 16.57 -2.70
C ASP A 294 -8.30 17.01 -1.72
N LEU A 295 -8.65 17.13 -0.44
CA LEU A 295 -7.67 17.38 0.63
C LEU A 295 -6.62 16.25 0.76
N GLN A 296 -6.99 15.00 0.47
CA GLN A 296 -6.04 13.87 0.46
C GLN A 296 -5.03 14.02 -0.68
N GLY A 297 -5.49 14.49 -1.85
CA GLY A 297 -4.59 14.84 -2.96
C GLY A 297 -3.62 15.96 -2.60
N ALA A 298 -4.09 17.00 -1.90
CA ALA A 298 -3.26 18.12 -1.44
C ALA A 298 -2.17 17.67 -0.46
N ILE A 299 -2.53 16.85 0.54
CA ILE A 299 -1.59 16.23 1.48
C ILE A 299 -0.60 15.34 0.73
N GLY A 300 -1.08 14.53 -0.22
CA GLY A 300 -0.27 13.61 -1.01
C GLY A 300 0.82 14.31 -1.82
N ILE A 301 0.57 15.51 -2.33
CA ILE A 301 1.57 16.32 -3.03
C ILE A 301 2.75 16.67 -2.11
N GLU A 302 2.47 17.09 -0.87
CA GLU A 302 3.50 17.45 0.09
C GLU A 302 4.27 16.20 0.60
N GLN A 303 3.56 15.11 0.81
CA GLN A 303 4.17 13.83 1.19
C GLN A 303 5.09 13.28 0.08
N LEU A 304 4.67 13.37 -1.17
CA LEU A 304 5.48 12.93 -2.31
C LEU A 304 6.79 13.70 -2.42
N ALA A 305 6.78 14.99 -2.08
CA ALA A 305 7.99 15.82 -2.04
C ALA A 305 8.99 15.38 -0.96
N LYS A 306 8.54 14.64 0.06
CA LYS A 306 9.38 14.10 1.14
C LYS A 306 9.78 12.63 0.93
N PHE A 307 9.28 11.98 -0.12
CA PHE A 307 9.38 10.52 -0.31
C PHE A 307 10.80 9.98 -0.17
N ASP A 308 11.78 10.59 -0.83
CA ASP A 308 13.17 10.10 -0.81
C ASP A 308 13.79 10.13 0.61
N MET A 309 13.47 11.15 1.39
CA MET A 309 13.89 11.25 2.78
C MET A 309 13.20 10.21 3.65
N LEU A 310 11.88 9.99 3.46
CA LEU A 310 11.11 9.02 4.23
C LEU A 310 11.62 7.59 3.98
N GLU A 311 11.88 7.25 2.72
CA GLU A 311 12.40 5.96 2.30
C GLU A 311 13.82 5.71 2.81
N SER A 312 14.71 6.69 2.68
CA SER A 312 16.09 6.60 3.18
C SER A 312 16.14 6.32 4.68
N LYS A 313 15.32 7.01 5.47
CA LYS A 313 15.22 6.77 6.92
C LYS A 313 14.72 5.37 7.26
N ARG A 314 13.75 4.82 6.52
CA ARG A 314 13.25 3.46 6.74
C ARG A 314 14.35 2.42 6.54
N ARG A 315 15.14 2.54 5.46
CA ARG A 315 16.30 1.67 5.21
C ARG A 315 17.35 1.80 6.30
N GLU A 316 17.73 3.03 6.65
CA GLU A 316 18.70 3.31 7.72
C GLU A 316 18.26 2.69 9.05
N TYR A 317 17.03 2.97 9.48
CA TYR A 317 16.54 2.53 10.79
C TYR A 317 16.29 1.02 10.85
N LYS A 318 15.88 0.39 9.74
CA LYS A 318 15.83 -1.07 9.66
C LYS A 318 17.18 -1.69 9.94
N ASN A 319 18.24 -1.21 9.32
CA ASN A 319 19.60 -1.74 9.49
C ASN A 319 20.14 -1.50 10.93
N ILE A 320 19.88 -0.34 11.51
CA ILE A 320 20.27 -0.02 12.89
C ILE A 320 19.55 -0.96 13.87
N ILE A 321 18.23 -1.11 13.74
CA ILE A 321 17.40 -1.94 14.64
C ILE A 321 17.74 -3.42 14.45
N GLN A 322 17.99 -3.88 13.22
CA GLN A 322 18.49 -5.23 12.95
C GLN A 322 19.74 -5.53 13.79
N LYS A 323 20.72 -4.65 13.73
CA LYS A 323 21.95 -4.82 14.51
C LYS A 323 21.69 -4.88 16.01
N PHE A 324 20.82 -4.03 16.55
CA PHE A 324 20.48 -4.08 17.98
C PHE A 324 19.85 -5.41 18.39
N ILE A 325 19.02 -6.00 17.53
CA ILE A 325 18.35 -7.28 17.80
C ILE A 325 19.37 -8.41 17.71
N GLU A 326 20.12 -8.52 16.62
CA GLU A 326 21.02 -9.64 16.35
C GLU A 326 22.22 -9.69 17.32
N ASP A 327 22.74 -8.51 17.74
CA ASP A 327 23.84 -8.42 18.72
C ASP A 327 23.41 -8.83 20.14
N ASN A 328 22.12 -8.80 20.49
CA ASN A 328 21.65 -8.92 21.87
C ASN A 328 20.68 -10.08 22.11
N ILE A 329 19.95 -10.55 21.10
CA ILE A 329 18.88 -11.53 21.27
C ILE A 329 19.24 -12.86 20.62
N LYS A 330 19.37 -13.92 21.42
CA LYS A 330 19.64 -15.27 20.89
C LYS A 330 18.36 -15.95 20.40
N GLY A 331 18.49 -16.80 19.38
CA GLY A 331 17.36 -17.55 18.81
C GLY A 331 16.42 -16.68 17.95
N VAL A 332 16.89 -15.51 17.50
CA VAL A 332 16.17 -14.66 16.54
C VAL A 332 17.09 -14.27 15.39
N ARG A 333 16.50 -14.03 14.23
CA ARG A 333 17.14 -13.37 13.10
C ARG A 333 16.21 -12.33 12.50
N VAL A 334 16.76 -11.24 12.02
CA VAL A 334 16.01 -10.28 11.22
C VAL A 334 16.10 -10.70 9.75
N ILE A 335 14.99 -10.61 9.04
CA ILE A 335 14.97 -10.97 7.62
C ILE A 335 15.78 -9.96 6.82
N ASP A 336 16.70 -10.46 6.01
CA ASP A 336 17.50 -9.66 5.10
C ASP A 336 16.75 -9.33 3.80
N ALA A 337 17.27 -8.36 3.06
CA ALA A 337 16.81 -8.07 1.73
C ALA A 337 17.00 -9.29 0.80
N SER A 338 16.01 -9.58 -0.01
CA SER A 338 16.14 -10.59 -1.05
C SER A 338 17.32 -10.26 -1.98
N PRO A 339 18.07 -11.25 -2.46
CA PRO A 339 19.17 -10.99 -3.39
C PRO A 339 18.73 -10.11 -4.56
N ASN A 340 19.57 -9.17 -4.98
CA ASN A 340 19.31 -8.18 -6.03
C ASN A 340 18.24 -7.12 -5.72
N SER A 341 17.69 -7.08 -4.50
CA SER A 341 16.71 -6.09 -4.10
C SER A 341 17.29 -5.01 -3.18
N ASP A 342 16.65 -3.85 -3.20
CA ASP A 342 16.83 -2.79 -2.21
C ASP A 342 15.42 -2.39 -1.70
N PRO A 343 14.94 -3.07 -0.63
CA PRO A 343 13.58 -2.89 -0.16
C PRO A 343 13.34 -1.51 0.46
N SER A 344 12.19 -0.95 0.16
CA SER A 344 11.61 0.15 0.92
C SER A 344 10.85 -0.44 2.10
N TRP A 345 11.52 -0.57 3.24
CA TRP A 345 11.02 -1.31 4.39
C TRP A 345 9.82 -0.64 5.05
N PHE A 346 8.72 -1.40 5.20
CA PHE A 346 7.57 -1.00 6.01
C PHE A 346 7.83 -1.19 7.51
N GLY A 347 8.55 -2.25 7.86
CA GLY A 347 8.92 -2.62 9.23
C GLY A 347 10.13 -3.55 9.24
N VAL A 348 10.58 -3.93 10.43
CA VAL A 348 11.70 -4.84 10.67
C VAL A 348 11.14 -6.24 10.94
N PRO A 349 11.14 -7.16 9.96
CA PRO A 349 10.63 -8.52 10.16
C PRO A 349 11.59 -9.35 10.98
N ILE A 350 11.09 -9.99 12.04
CA ILE A 350 11.86 -10.76 13.02
C ILE A 350 11.35 -12.20 13.02
N TYR A 351 12.20 -13.15 12.68
CA TYR A 351 11.95 -14.58 12.80
C TYR A 351 12.55 -15.10 14.09
N CYS A 352 11.74 -15.82 14.89
CA CYS A 352 12.15 -16.49 16.11
C CYS A 352 12.22 -18.00 15.86
N GLU A 353 13.25 -18.67 16.37
CA GLU A 353 13.42 -20.11 16.19
C GLU A 353 12.25 -20.92 16.77
N THR A 354 11.64 -20.42 17.85
CA THR A 354 10.45 -21.04 18.47
C THR A 354 9.38 -20.02 18.77
N GLN A 355 8.13 -20.50 18.86
CA GLN A 355 7.01 -19.69 19.30
C GLN A 355 7.22 -19.09 20.70
N GLU A 356 7.84 -19.86 21.61
CA GLU A 356 8.13 -19.42 22.97
C GLU A 356 9.09 -18.21 22.99
N ILE A 357 10.12 -18.21 22.15
CA ILE A 357 11.03 -17.07 22.00
C ILE A 357 10.27 -15.85 21.49
N LYS A 358 9.42 -16.01 20.46
CA LYS A 358 8.57 -14.94 19.95
C LYS A 358 7.70 -14.36 21.06
N GLU A 359 6.96 -15.19 21.78
CA GLU A 359 6.05 -14.75 22.84
C GLU A 359 6.77 -13.96 23.94
N LYS A 360 7.92 -14.47 24.38
CA LYS A 360 8.76 -13.79 25.39
C LYS A 360 9.31 -12.46 24.86
N PHE A 361 9.83 -12.44 23.64
CA PHE A 361 10.44 -11.24 23.08
C PHE A 361 9.38 -10.15 22.79
N VAL A 362 8.24 -10.52 22.25
CA VAL A 362 7.08 -9.61 22.07
C VAL A 362 6.66 -9.06 23.43
N ALA A 363 6.47 -9.89 24.45
CA ALA A 363 6.09 -9.46 25.79
C ALA A 363 7.14 -8.49 26.40
N HIS A 364 8.43 -8.75 26.20
CA HIS A 364 9.50 -7.87 26.65
C HIS A 364 9.44 -6.49 25.98
N LEU A 365 9.29 -6.44 24.65
CA LEU A 365 9.19 -5.18 23.91
C LEU A 365 7.94 -4.39 24.30
N GLU A 366 6.77 -5.03 24.33
CA GLU A 366 5.50 -4.38 24.72
C GLU A 366 5.49 -3.88 26.17
N LYS A 367 6.10 -4.65 27.11
CA LYS A 367 6.29 -4.19 28.51
C LYS A 367 7.14 -2.93 28.59
N ASN A 368 8.11 -2.79 27.69
CA ASN A 368 8.93 -1.60 27.53
C ASN A 368 8.33 -0.57 26.56
N LYS A 369 7.04 -0.68 26.24
CA LYS A 369 6.28 0.25 25.40
C LYS A 369 6.84 0.42 23.97
N ILE A 370 7.56 -0.57 23.47
CA ILE A 370 7.94 -0.68 22.06
C ILE A 370 6.89 -1.51 21.37
N GLN A 371 6.10 -0.87 20.51
CA GLN A 371 4.98 -1.51 19.83
C GLN A 371 5.44 -2.55 18.83
N THR A 372 4.85 -3.74 18.92
CA THR A 372 5.06 -4.83 17.98
C THR A 372 3.82 -5.07 17.12
N ARG A 373 3.97 -5.82 16.05
CA ARG A 373 2.88 -6.29 15.20
C ARG A 373 3.14 -7.73 14.79
N ASN A 374 2.09 -8.53 14.74
CA ASN A 374 2.13 -9.82 14.09
C ASN A 374 2.54 -9.66 12.62
N TYR A 375 3.15 -10.66 12.02
CA TYR A 375 3.43 -10.66 10.60
C TYR A 375 2.11 -10.76 9.81
N PHE A 376 1.33 -9.68 9.83
CA PHE A 376 -0.04 -9.54 9.35
C PHE A 376 -0.95 -10.69 9.78
N SER A 377 -1.64 -11.34 8.84
CA SER A 377 -2.49 -12.48 9.13
C SER A 377 -1.69 -13.77 9.46
N GLY A 378 -0.35 -13.78 9.27
CA GLY A 378 0.34 -15.06 9.18
C GLY A 378 -0.29 -15.89 8.06
N ASN A 379 -0.74 -17.12 8.32
CA ASN A 379 -1.54 -17.86 7.35
C ASN A 379 -3.02 -17.47 7.45
N ILE A 380 -3.52 -16.73 6.46
CA ILE A 380 -4.91 -16.26 6.44
C ILE A 380 -5.93 -17.41 6.40
N LEU A 381 -5.54 -18.57 5.91
CA LEU A 381 -6.40 -19.76 5.84
C LEU A 381 -6.75 -20.34 7.22
N LEU A 382 -6.09 -19.87 8.29
CA LEU A 382 -6.47 -20.17 9.67
C LEU A 382 -7.59 -19.25 10.18
N HIS A 383 -7.87 -18.13 9.51
CA HIS A 383 -8.85 -17.16 9.95
C HIS A 383 -10.29 -17.57 9.53
N PRO A 384 -11.28 -17.36 10.41
CA PRO A 384 -12.66 -17.82 10.17
C PRO A 384 -13.27 -17.40 8.82
N GLY A 385 -12.95 -16.18 8.36
CA GLY A 385 -13.47 -15.64 7.10
C GLY A 385 -12.86 -16.29 5.84
N TYR A 386 -11.71 -16.95 5.94
CA TYR A 386 -10.92 -17.45 4.80
C TYR A 386 -10.66 -18.95 4.83
N LYS A 387 -10.90 -19.63 5.97
CA LYS A 387 -10.59 -21.05 6.18
C LYS A 387 -11.28 -22.00 5.19
N HIS A 388 -12.32 -21.54 4.50
CA HIS A 388 -13.06 -22.31 3.51
C HIS A 388 -12.42 -22.30 2.12
N LEU A 389 -11.39 -21.44 1.90
CA LEU A 389 -10.77 -21.26 0.59
C LEU A 389 -9.76 -22.37 0.27
N ASP A 390 -9.03 -22.88 1.26
CA ASP A 390 -8.15 -24.05 1.13
C ASP A 390 -7.78 -24.60 2.52
N ASP A 391 -7.12 -25.79 2.56
CA ASP A 391 -6.66 -26.41 3.79
C ASP A 391 -5.31 -25.80 4.24
N ALA A 392 -5.34 -25.05 5.34
CA ALA A 392 -4.18 -24.39 5.93
C ALA A 392 -3.01 -25.35 6.26
N LYS A 393 -3.28 -26.65 6.44
CA LYS A 393 -2.25 -27.66 6.74
C LYS A 393 -1.24 -27.87 5.60
N LYS A 394 -1.61 -27.50 4.37
CA LYS A 394 -0.74 -27.58 3.18
C LYS A 394 0.38 -26.52 3.19
N TYR A 395 0.30 -25.50 4.03
CA TYR A 395 1.13 -24.29 4.01
C TYR A 395 1.95 -24.21 5.31
N THR A 396 2.92 -25.11 5.44
CA THR A 396 3.69 -25.28 6.67
C THR A 396 4.49 -24.04 7.04
N ASN A 397 5.16 -23.42 6.07
CA ASN A 397 5.96 -22.24 6.33
C ASN A 397 5.09 -21.01 6.63
N SER A 398 3.93 -20.90 6.00
CA SER A 398 2.94 -19.85 6.32
C SER A 398 2.40 -20.01 7.75
N ASN A 399 2.22 -21.25 8.23
CA ASN A 399 1.85 -21.51 9.62
C ASN A 399 2.97 -21.09 10.58
N LEU A 400 4.24 -21.37 10.23
CA LEU A 400 5.40 -20.89 10.99
C LEU A 400 5.51 -19.37 10.99
N ALA A 401 5.13 -18.68 9.89
CA ALA A 401 5.08 -17.22 9.90
C ALA A 401 4.12 -16.69 10.97
N LEU A 402 2.98 -17.34 11.19
CA LEU A 402 2.05 -16.94 12.25
C LEU A 402 2.62 -17.19 13.64
N SER A 403 3.23 -18.34 13.90
CA SER A 403 3.73 -18.72 15.22
C SER A 403 5.07 -18.07 15.58
N ASN A 404 5.95 -17.81 14.59
CA ASN A 404 7.36 -17.48 14.83
C ASN A 404 7.77 -16.10 14.35
N VAL A 405 6.97 -15.43 13.52
CA VAL A 405 7.33 -14.13 12.94
C VAL A 405 6.49 -13.00 13.51
N PHE A 406 7.13 -11.87 13.78
CA PHE A 406 6.51 -10.61 14.11
C PHE A 406 7.35 -9.46 13.55
N PHE A 407 6.92 -8.22 13.67
CA PHE A 407 7.74 -7.09 13.28
C PHE A 407 7.64 -5.92 14.26
N VAL A 408 8.67 -5.10 14.26
CA VAL A 408 8.71 -3.78 14.89
C VAL A 408 8.83 -2.71 13.82
N GLY A 409 8.61 -1.45 14.18
CA GLY A 409 8.71 -0.36 13.24
C GLY A 409 10.15 0.00 12.86
N CYS A 410 10.30 0.58 11.66
CA CYS A 410 11.46 1.39 11.24
C CYS A 410 10.98 2.78 10.79
N SER A 411 10.10 3.36 11.58
CA SER A 411 9.36 4.58 11.21
C SER A 411 10.27 5.79 11.01
N PRO A 412 10.09 6.59 9.94
CA PRO A 412 10.77 7.87 9.77
C PRO A 412 10.53 8.88 10.90
N LEU A 413 9.53 8.64 11.74
CA LEU A 413 9.28 9.42 12.96
C LEU A 413 10.38 9.28 14.01
N TYR A 414 11.13 8.18 13.99
CA TYR A 414 12.15 7.91 14.99
C TYR A 414 13.29 8.94 14.88
N ASN A 415 13.92 9.18 16.04
CA ASN A 415 15.14 9.96 16.15
C ASN A 415 16.18 9.17 16.96
N GLN A 416 17.35 9.75 17.17
CA GLN A 416 18.43 9.10 17.91
C GLN A 416 18.04 8.69 19.34
N LYS A 417 17.17 9.43 20.02
CA LYS A 417 16.71 9.08 21.39
C LYS A 417 15.87 7.80 21.38
N VAL A 418 14.95 7.66 20.40
CA VAL A 418 14.14 6.44 20.24
C VAL A 418 15.01 5.25 19.90
N LEU A 419 15.94 5.41 18.95
CA LEU A 419 16.87 4.34 18.57
C LEU A 419 17.74 3.89 19.75
N SER A 420 18.29 4.82 20.52
CA SER A 420 19.05 4.50 21.73
C SER A 420 18.22 3.79 22.79
N TYR A 421 16.93 4.14 22.91
CA TYR A 421 16.02 3.45 23.82
C TYR A 421 15.74 2.00 23.36
N ILE A 422 15.49 1.78 22.06
CA ILE A 422 15.32 0.44 21.48
C ILE A 422 16.57 -0.42 21.76
N GLU A 423 17.76 0.12 21.52
CA GLU A 423 19.03 -0.57 21.84
C GLU A 423 19.12 -0.96 23.32
N LYS A 424 18.82 -0.02 24.22
CA LYS A 424 18.83 -0.25 25.68
C LYS A 424 17.85 -1.35 26.09
N VAL A 425 16.68 -1.42 25.46
CA VAL A 425 15.70 -2.49 25.73
C VAL A 425 16.17 -3.82 25.21
N CYS A 426 16.78 -3.88 24.01
CA CYS A 426 17.36 -5.12 23.48
C CYS A 426 18.49 -5.65 24.41
N LYS A 427 19.37 -4.77 24.93
CA LYS A 427 20.43 -5.15 25.86
C LYS A 427 19.91 -5.74 27.19
N LYS A 428 18.74 -5.34 27.63
CA LYS A 428 18.10 -5.84 28.86
C LYS A 428 17.36 -7.17 28.70
N TRP A 429 17.36 -7.75 27.52
CA TRP A 429 16.67 -9.02 27.26
C TRP A 429 17.19 -10.18 28.11
N ASN A 430 18.49 -10.18 28.42
CA ASN A 430 19.18 -11.27 29.16
C ASN A 430 19.31 -10.97 30.68
N ASP A 431 18.80 -9.83 31.15
CA ASP A 431 18.73 -9.46 32.56
C ASP A 431 17.34 -9.86 33.16
#